data_75aef950c6412e7e0240941602c4420a
#
_entry.id   75aef950c6412e7e0240941602c4420a
#
_cell.length_a   1.000
_cell.length_b   1.000
_cell.length_c   1.000
_cell.angle_alpha   90.00
_cell.angle_beta   90.00
_cell.angle_gamma   90.00
#
_symmetry.space_group_name_H-M   'P 1'
#
loop_
_entity.id
_entity.type
_entity.pdbx_description
1 polymer ?
#
loop_
_entity_poly.entity_id
_entity_poly.type
_entity_poly.pdbx_seq_one_letter_code
_entity_poly.pdbx_strand_id
1 'polypeptide(L)' 'HTVTSGTPIDGPDGLFDSGFIETHIPFYHTFDEPGTYDYFCMVHPWMEGKIIVGEI' A
#
# COMPACT_ATOMS: atom_id res chain seq x y z
N HIS A 1 -3.85 -6.60 9.72
CA HIS A 1 -3.06 -5.67 8.90
C HIS A 1 -3.83 -5.26 7.66
N THR A 2 -3.48 -4.12 7.09
CA THR A 2 -3.95 -3.71 5.77
C THR A 2 -2.74 -3.32 4.91
N VAL A 3 -2.93 -3.33 3.60
CA VAL A 3 -1.98 -2.73 2.65
C VAL A 3 -2.74 -1.63 1.93
N THR A 4 -2.53 -0.40 2.38
CA THR A 4 -3.33 0.76 1.96
C THR A 4 -2.41 1.80 1.34
N SER A 5 -2.72 2.22 0.13
CA SER A 5 -1.92 3.26 -0.54
C SER A 5 -2.10 4.61 0.15
N GLY A 6 -1.00 5.36 0.25
CA GLY A 6 -0.95 6.64 0.92
C GLY A 6 0.05 6.65 2.06
N THR A 7 -0.10 7.62 2.96
CA THR A 7 0.76 7.77 4.14
C THR A 7 -0.08 7.95 5.39
N PRO A 8 0.48 7.63 6.58
CA PRO A 8 -0.26 7.85 7.83
C PRO A 8 -0.63 9.31 8.08
N ILE A 9 0.18 10.23 7.57
CA ILE A 9 -0.04 11.67 7.75
C ILE A 9 -1.16 12.18 6.85
N ASP A 10 -1.12 11.79 5.57
CA ASP A 10 -2.08 12.26 4.57
C ASP A 10 -3.30 11.35 4.46
N GLY A 11 -3.21 10.15 4.98
CA GLY A 11 -4.27 9.16 4.91
C GLY A 11 -4.26 8.38 3.60
N PRO A 12 -5.25 7.50 3.42
CA PRO A 12 -5.38 6.72 2.19
C PRO A 12 -5.59 7.61 0.98
N ASP A 13 -4.93 7.28 -0.13
CA ASP A 13 -5.06 8.05 -1.37
C ASP A 13 -6.04 7.43 -2.38
N GLY A 14 -6.62 6.29 -2.05
CA GLY A 14 -7.64 5.66 -2.88
C GLY A 14 -7.11 4.83 -4.04
N LEU A 15 -5.79 4.72 -4.20
CA LEU A 15 -5.24 3.97 -5.31
C LEU A 15 -5.42 2.46 -5.14
N PHE A 16 -5.13 1.96 -3.96
CA PHE A 16 -5.42 0.57 -3.60
C PHE A 16 -5.61 0.42 -2.09
N ASP A 17 -6.31 -0.62 -1.69
CA ASP A 17 -6.54 -0.95 -0.30
C ASP A 17 -6.92 -2.43 -0.20
N SER A 18 -6.15 -3.18 0.54
CA SER A 18 -6.43 -4.61 0.72
C SER A 18 -7.63 -4.89 1.62
N GLY A 19 -8.02 -3.91 2.45
CA GLY A 19 -8.87 -4.19 3.59
C GLY A 19 -8.12 -5.00 4.63
N PHE A 20 -8.83 -5.51 5.63
CA PHE A 20 -8.20 -6.35 6.66
C PHE A 20 -7.76 -7.68 6.06
N ILE A 21 -6.50 -8.02 6.25
CA ILE A 21 -5.94 -9.31 5.82
C ILE A 21 -5.31 -10.00 7.02
N GLU A 22 -5.48 -11.32 7.06
CA GLU A 22 -4.92 -12.16 8.11
C GLU A 22 -3.53 -12.65 7.72
N THR A 23 -2.81 -13.18 8.72
CA THR A 23 -1.48 -13.77 8.53
C THR A 23 -1.54 -14.84 7.42
N HIS A 24 -0.56 -14.81 6.53
CA HIS A 24 -0.40 -15.74 5.40
C HIS A 24 -1.42 -15.56 4.28
N ILE A 25 -2.26 -14.52 4.32
CA ILE A 25 -3.15 -14.19 3.21
C ILE A 25 -2.44 -13.17 2.32
N PRO A 26 -2.18 -13.48 1.05
CA PRO A 26 -1.52 -12.53 0.15
C PRO A 26 -2.47 -11.48 -0.38
N PHE A 27 -1.90 -10.32 -0.72
CA PHE A 27 -2.61 -9.26 -1.42
C PHE A 27 -1.86 -8.94 -2.70
N TYR A 28 -2.58 -8.82 -3.80
CA TYR A 28 -2.01 -8.54 -5.12
C TYR A 28 -2.55 -7.25 -5.67
N HIS A 29 -1.68 -6.47 -6.30
CA HIS A 29 -2.06 -5.26 -7.01
C HIS A 29 -1.12 -5.09 -8.20
N THR A 30 -1.68 -4.74 -9.35
CA THR A 30 -0.93 -4.50 -10.58
C THR A 30 -0.75 -3.00 -10.77
N PHE A 31 0.50 -2.57 -10.96
CA PHE A 31 0.82 -1.18 -11.22
C PHE A 31 0.98 -0.97 -12.73
N ASP A 32 0.20 -0.06 -13.30
CA ASP A 32 0.18 0.21 -14.73
C ASP A 32 1.16 1.30 -15.14
N GLU A 33 1.60 2.13 -14.21
CA GLU A 33 2.46 3.28 -14.50
C GLU A 33 3.71 3.28 -13.62
N PRO A 34 4.87 3.73 -14.18
CA PRO A 34 6.05 3.94 -13.36
C PRO A 34 5.80 5.01 -12.31
N GLY A 35 6.47 4.89 -11.19
CA GLY A 35 6.37 5.88 -10.13
C GLY A 35 6.72 5.29 -8.78
N THR A 36 6.54 6.11 -7.76
CA THR A 36 6.76 5.72 -6.37
C THR A 36 5.42 5.70 -5.67
N TYR A 37 5.14 4.58 -5.01
CA TYR A 37 3.86 4.34 -4.35
C TYR A 37 4.11 4.07 -2.88
N ASP A 38 3.65 4.98 -2.02
CA ASP A 38 3.72 4.79 -0.57
C ASP A 38 2.53 3.96 -0.12
N TYR A 39 2.73 3.15 0.91
CA TYR A 39 1.65 2.39 1.52
C TYR A 39 1.89 2.23 3.02
N PHE A 40 0.83 1.93 3.73
CA PHE A 40 0.89 1.75 5.18
C PHE A 40 -0.22 0.81 5.65
N CYS A 41 -0.13 0.40 6.92
CA CYS A 41 -1.19 -0.36 7.57
C CYS A 41 -2.08 0.60 8.35
N MET A 42 -3.37 0.61 8.06
CA MET A 42 -4.31 1.50 8.76
C MET A 42 -4.47 1.15 10.23
N VAL A 43 -4.30 -0.11 10.58
CA VAL A 43 -4.40 -0.58 11.97
C VAL A 43 -3.13 -0.26 12.75
N HIS A 44 -1.99 -0.27 12.08
CA HIS A 44 -0.67 -0.02 12.67
C HIS A 44 0.03 1.06 11.84
N PRO A 45 -0.30 2.34 12.04
CA PRO A 45 0.18 3.42 11.15
C PRO A 45 1.70 3.58 11.07
N TRP A 46 2.45 3.05 12.03
CA TRP A 46 3.92 3.04 11.97
C TRP A 46 4.47 2.00 10.99
N MET A 47 3.63 1.08 10.51
CA MET A 47 4.02 0.10 9.50
C MET A 47 3.79 0.71 8.13
N GLU A 48 4.84 1.23 7.54
CA GLU A 48 4.76 1.87 6.23
C GLU A 48 5.89 1.39 5.32
N GLY A 49 5.66 1.52 4.03
CA GLY A 49 6.64 1.12 3.04
C GLY A 49 6.44 1.87 1.74
N LYS A 50 7.26 1.51 0.78
CA LYS A 50 7.28 2.18 -0.50
C LYS A 50 7.56 1.18 -1.62
N ILE A 51 6.84 1.31 -2.72
CA ILE A 51 7.06 0.51 -3.91
C ILE A 51 7.52 1.45 -5.03
N ILE A 52 8.63 1.10 -5.65
CA ILE A 52 9.18 1.87 -6.77
C ILE A 52 8.99 1.03 -8.03
N VAL A 53 8.25 1.57 -9.00
CA VAL A 53 8.00 0.93 -10.28
C VAL A 53 8.78 1.70 -11.33
N GLY A 54 9.77 1.04 -11.94
CA GLY A 54 10.59 1.65 -12.98
C GLY A 54 10.00 1.43 -14.36
N GLU A 55 10.53 2.16 -15.33
CA GLU A 55 10.21 1.95 -16.72
C GLU A 55 10.95 0.71 -17.24
N ILE A 56 10.30 0.02 -18.16
CA ILE A 56 10.85 -1.15 -18.81
C ILE A 56 11.48 -0.74 -20.14
#